data_fa9e1883e1fa9a2e63d80a93f8935875
#
_entry.id   fa9e1883e1fa9a2e63d80a93f8935875
#
_cell.length_a   1.000
_cell.length_b   1.000
_cell.length_c   1.000
_cell.angle_alpha   90.00
_cell.angle_beta   90.00
_cell.angle_gamma   90.00
#
_symmetry.space_group_name_H-M   'P 1'
#
loop_
_entity.id
_entity.type
_entity.pdbx_description
1 polymer ?
#
loop_
_entity_poly.entity_id
_entity_poly.type
_entity_poly.pdbx_seq_one_letter_code
_entity_poly.pdbx_strand_id
1 'polypeptide(L)'
;MQELLEWMEYIEDTRQQTKVRHTLKDILVIVLFATLANADDWVEMALFAESYQDYLRKYIELKNGIPSHDTIRRVMGMISPEILQQLYGKWQERLDKNDGELLKKIICIDGKTMCSNKRGEEKASHIVSAWSKEDGFCLGQKAVKEKSNEITAIPELLEKIQTSGTPIARHARIVI
;
A
#
# COMPACT_ATOMS: atom_id res chain seq x y z
N MET A 1 -0.75 -7.63 -13.95
CA MET A 1 -2.08 -7.16 -13.52
C MET A 1 -2.95 -8.31 -13.03
N GLN A 2 -3.16 -9.36 -13.82
CA GLN A 2 -4.04 -10.47 -13.44
C GLN A 2 -3.67 -11.13 -12.11
N GLU A 3 -2.41 -11.44 -11.88
CA GLU A 3 -1.94 -11.99 -10.60
C GLU A 3 -2.16 -11.06 -9.40
N LEU A 4 -2.02 -9.74 -9.57
CA LEU A 4 -2.32 -8.79 -8.50
C LEU A 4 -3.80 -8.85 -8.11
N LEU A 5 -4.68 -9.00 -9.09
CA LEU A 5 -6.11 -9.17 -8.87
C LEU A 5 -6.43 -10.51 -8.18
N GLU A 6 -5.71 -11.57 -8.54
CA GLU A 6 -5.82 -12.88 -7.88
C GLU A 6 -5.36 -12.81 -6.42
N TRP A 7 -4.26 -12.11 -6.13
CA TRP A 7 -3.81 -11.93 -4.74
C TRP A 7 -4.81 -11.16 -3.87
N MET A 8 -5.56 -10.22 -4.45
CA MET A 8 -6.63 -9.54 -3.72
C MET A 8 -7.77 -10.46 -3.29
N GLU A 9 -7.97 -11.59 -3.97
CA GLU A 9 -8.97 -12.60 -3.61
C GLU A 9 -8.60 -13.39 -2.34
N TYR A 10 -7.31 -13.42 -1.97
CA TYR A 10 -6.87 -14.06 -0.73
C TYR A 10 -7.04 -13.18 0.51
N ILE A 11 -7.43 -11.91 0.36
CA ILE A 11 -7.72 -11.05 1.50
C ILE A 11 -9.09 -11.45 2.06
N GLU A 12 -9.10 -11.90 3.30
CA GLU A 12 -10.33 -12.27 4.00
C GLU A 12 -11.25 -11.06 4.18
N ASP A 13 -12.47 -11.17 3.70
CA ASP A 13 -13.51 -10.18 3.93
C ASP A 13 -14.24 -10.48 5.24
N THR A 14 -13.84 -9.79 6.30
CA THR A 14 -14.39 -9.95 7.66
C THR A 14 -15.78 -9.35 7.84
N ARG A 15 -16.35 -8.73 6.79
CA ARG A 15 -17.68 -8.13 6.84
C ARG A 15 -18.77 -9.18 6.85
N GLN A 16 -19.91 -8.86 7.47
CA GLN A 16 -21.10 -9.72 7.47
C GLN A 16 -21.66 -9.82 6.04
N GLN A 17 -21.49 -10.97 5.41
CA GLN A 17 -21.76 -11.19 3.98
C GLN A 17 -23.18 -10.79 3.53
N THR A 18 -24.18 -10.97 4.40
CA THR A 18 -25.57 -10.56 4.11
C THR A 18 -25.77 -9.06 3.98
N LYS A 19 -24.80 -8.24 4.45
CA LYS A 19 -24.82 -6.77 4.38
C LYS A 19 -23.82 -6.22 3.37
N VAL A 20 -23.07 -7.07 2.69
CA VAL A 20 -22.08 -6.64 1.70
C VAL A 20 -22.79 -6.29 0.40
N ARG A 21 -22.79 -5.01 0.05
CA ARG A 21 -23.31 -4.50 -1.22
C ARG A 21 -22.25 -4.48 -2.32
N HIS A 22 -21.03 -4.08 -1.98
CA HIS A 22 -19.90 -4.03 -2.89
C HIS A 22 -18.83 -5.01 -2.40
N THR A 23 -18.31 -5.86 -3.29
CA THR A 23 -17.30 -6.85 -2.94
C THR A 23 -16.00 -6.19 -2.47
N LEU A 24 -15.22 -6.90 -1.66
CA LEU A 24 -13.91 -6.40 -1.25
C LEU A 24 -13.00 -6.18 -2.46
N LYS A 25 -13.05 -7.12 -3.42
CA LYS A 25 -12.30 -7.02 -4.69
C LYS A 25 -12.66 -5.75 -5.46
N ASP A 26 -13.96 -5.41 -5.60
CA ASP A 26 -14.38 -4.19 -6.30
C ASP A 26 -13.73 -2.95 -5.66
N ILE A 27 -13.75 -2.87 -4.33
CA ILE A 27 -13.22 -1.72 -3.59
C ILE A 27 -11.70 -1.64 -3.72
N LEU A 28 -10.99 -2.76 -3.57
CA LEU A 28 -9.52 -2.81 -3.69
C LEU A 28 -9.04 -2.41 -5.09
N VAL A 29 -9.73 -2.89 -6.12
CA VAL A 29 -9.39 -2.54 -7.51
C VAL A 29 -9.65 -1.07 -7.78
N ILE A 30 -10.78 -0.51 -7.31
CA ILE A 30 -11.05 0.92 -7.43
C ILE A 30 -9.94 1.73 -6.76
N VAL A 31 -9.60 1.42 -5.51
CA VAL A 31 -8.55 2.12 -4.77
C VAL A 31 -7.21 2.04 -5.48
N LEU A 32 -6.83 0.85 -5.97
CA LEU A 32 -5.59 0.66 -6.72
C LEU A 32 -5.52 1.56 -7.95
N PHE A 33 -6.53 1.50 -8.83
CA PHE A 33 -6.52 2.26 -10.07
C PHE A 33 -6.64 3.77 -9.83
N ALA A 34 -7.44 4.18 -8.86
CA ALA A 34 -7.58 5.58 -8.48
C ALA A 34 -6.26 6.14 -7.92
N THR A 35 -5.56 5.39 -7.06
CA THR A 35 -4.23 5.77 -6.55
C THR A 35 -3.21 5.89 -7.69
N LEU A 36 -3.20 4.96 -8.63
CA LEU A 36 -2.34 5.03 -9.82
C LEU A 36 -2.67 6.23 -10.73
N ALA A 37 -3.93 6.69 -10.69
CA ALA A 37 -4.39 7.90 -11.37
C ALA A 37 -4.19 9.18 -10.54
N ASN A 38 -3.47 9.10 -9.42
CA ASN A 38 -3.13 10.21 -8.53
C ASN A 38 -4.34 10.80 -7.78
N ALA A 39 -5.33 9.96 -7.43
CA ALA A 39 -6.39 10.37 -6.51
C ALA A 39 -5.85 10.38 -5.07
N ASP A 40 -5.97 11.52 -4.39
CA ASP A 40 -5.36 11.75 -3.08
C ASP A 40 -6.31 11.45 -1.91
N ASP A 41 -7.62 11.45 -2.16
CA ASP A 41 -8.61 11.20 -1.12
C ASP A 41 -9.75 10.26 -1.57
N TRP A 42 -10.59 9.88 -0.62
CA TRP A 42 -11.69 8.94 -0.87
C TRP A 42 -12.79 9.49 -1.80
N VAL A 43 -12.96 10.81 -1.83
CA VAL A 43 -13.93 11.47 -2.71
C VAL A 43 -13.44 11.41 -4.15
N GLU A 44 -12.17 11.74 -4.37
CA GLU A 44 -11.52 11.63 -5.68
C GLU A 44 -11.50 10.19 -6.19
N MET A 45 -11.26 9.21 -5.30
CA MET A 45 -11.33 7.79 -5.67
C MET A 45 -12.73 7.37 -6.13
N ALA A 46 -13.78 7.87 -5.47
CA ALA A 46 -15.16 7.60 -5.90
C ALA A 46 -15.48 8.29 -7.23
N LEU A 47 -15.07 9.54 -7.42
CA LEU A 47 -15.23 10.28 -8.68
C LEU A 47 -14.46 9.62 -9.83
N PHE A 48 -13.24 9.15 -9.57
CA PHE A 48 -12.48 8.36 -10.53
C PHE A 48 -13.27 7.13 -10.97
N ALA A 49 -13.79 6.37 -10.00
CA ALA A 49 -14.54 5.15 -10.29
C ALA A 49 -15.82 5.42 -11.10
N GLU A 50 -16.53 6.53 -10.82
CA GLU A 50 -17.68 6.97 -11.62
C GLU A 50 -17.28 7.32 -13.05
N SER A 51 -16.19 8.08 -13.22
CA SER A 51 -15.71 8.54 -14.53
C SER A 51 -15.17 7.41 -15.40
N TYR A 52 -14.58 6.38 -14.78
CA TYR A 52 -13.94 5.26 -15.50
C TYR A 52 -14.63 3.91 -15.26
N GLN A 53 -15.93 3.91 -14.97
CA GLN A 53 -16.70 2.71 -14.66
C GLN A 53 -16.59 1.64 -15.76
N ASP A 54 -16.69 2.02 -17.03
CA ASP A 54 -16.61 1.08 -18.15
C ASP A 54 -15.21 0.44 -18.28
N TYR A 55 -14.17 1.18 -17.93
CA TYR A 55 -12.82 0.65 -17.87
C TYR A 55 -12.65 -0.35 -16.72
N LEU A 56 -13.14 -0.01 -15.54
CA LEU A 56 -13.07 -0.87 -14.35
C LEU A 56 -13.84 -2.18 -14.55
N ARG A 57 -14.95 -2.16 -15.31
CA ARG A 57 -15.73 -3.36 -15.64
C ARG A 57 -14.95 -4.42 -16.42
N LYS A 58 -13.78 -4.10 -16.96
CA LYS A 58 -12.87 -5.10 -17.55
C LYS A 58 -12.19 -5.98 -16.51
N TYR A 59 -12.17 -5.58 -15.24
CA TYR A 59 -11.47 -6.23 -14.15
C TYR A 59 -12.39 -6.70 -13.01
N ILE A 60 -13.54 -6.02 -12.82
CA ILE A 60 -14.49 -6.23 -11.73
C ILE A 60 -15.92 -6.10 -12.22
N GLU A 61 -16.85 -6.75 -11.51
CA GLU A 61 -18.24 -6.84 -11.98
C GLU A 61 -19.05 -5.56 -11.72
N LEU A 62 -18.81 -4.87 -10.60
CA LEU A 62 -19.58 -3.70 -10.16
C LEU A 62 -21.09 -3.94 -10.20
N LYS A 63 -21.55 -5.08 -9.68
CA LYS A 63 -22.98 -5.51 -9.71
C LYS A 63 -23.94 -4.45 -9.15
N ASN A 64 -23.51 -3.74 -8.12
CA ASN A 64 -24.31 -2.74 -7.41
C ASN A 64 -23.84 -1.30 -7.69
N GLY A 65 -23.15 -1.09 -8.82
CA GLY A 65 -22.58 0.21 -9.19
C GLY A 65 -21.34 0.57 -8.40
N ILE A 66 -21.01 1.85 -8.36
CA ILE A 66 -19.83 2.39 -7.68
C ILE A 66 -20.12 2.56 -6.18
N PRO A 67 -19.20 2.12 -5.28
CA PRO A 67 -19.30 2.40 -3.86
C PRO A 67 -19.08 3.89 -3.56
N SER A 68 -19.83 4.44 -2.60
CA SER A 68 -19.60 5.80 -2.13
C SER A 68 -18.23 5.94 -1.44
N HIS A 69 -17.69 7.15 -1.41
CA HIS A 69 -16.42 7.46 -0.73
C HIS A 69 -16.39 7.00 0.73
N ASP A 70 -17.52 7.10 1.45
CA ASP A 70 -17.63 6.60 2.82
C ASP A 70 -17.55 5.08 2.91
N THR A 71 -18.10 4.36 1.91
CA THR A 71 -17.99 2.90 1.84
C THR A 71 -16.54 2.51 1.59
N ILE A 72 -15.86 3.16 0.63
CA ILE A 72 -14.44 2.92 0.33
C ILE A 72 -13.61 3.15 1.60
N ARG A 73 -13.74 4.32 2.24
CA ARG A 73 -13.03 4.70 3.46
C ARG A 73 -13.22 3.66 4.57
N ARG A 74 -14.46 3.28 4.84
CA ARG A 74 -14.80 2.33 5.91
C ARG A 74 -14.21 0.96 5.66
N VAL A 75 -14.29 0.45 4.43
CA VAL A 75 -13.79 -0.88 4.09
C VAL A 75 -12.26 -0.90 4.11
N MET A 76 -11.60 0.10 3.55
CA MET A 76 -10.14 0.21 3.61
C MET A 76 -9.62 0.32 5.05
N GLY A 77 -10.36 0.99 5.94
CA GLY A 77 -10.03 1.06 7.36
C GLY A 77 -10.19 -0.25 8.15
N MET A 78 -10.80 -1.28 7.56
CA MET A 78 -10.92 -2.62 8.15
C MET A 78 -9.75 -3.54 7.77
N ILE A 79 -9.01 -3.20 6.71
CA ILE A 79 -7.87 -4.00 6.24
C ILE A 79 -6.65 -3.63 7.06
N SER A 80 -5.95 -4.64 7.58
CA SER A 80 -4.73 -4.38 8.33
C SER A 80 -3.61 -3.88 7.39
N PRO A 81 -2.80 -2.92 7.85
CA PRO A 81 -1.66 -2.43 7.07
C PRO A 81 -0.67 -3.54 6.68
N GLU A 82 -0.53 -4.57 7.51
CA GLU A 82 0.35 -5.71 7.27
C GLU A 82 -0.06 -6.50 6.03
N ILE A 83 -1.36 -6.68 5.80
CA ILE A 83 -1.89 -7.36 4.60
C ILE A 83 -1.54 -6.56 3.35
N LEU A 84 -1.72 -5.24 3.39
CA LEU A 84 -1.38 -4.36 2.27
C LEU A 84 0.14 -4.36 2.01
N GLN A 85 0.97 -4.37 3.06
CA GLN A 85 2.42 -4.50 2.94
C GLN A 85 2.84 -5.84 2.31
N GLN A 86 2.19 -6.95 2.69
CA GLN A 86 2.46 -8.26 2.09
C GLN A 86 2.11 -8.30 0.60
N LEU A 87 0.97 -7.73 0.20
CA LEU A 87 0.59 -7.62 -1.21
C LEU A 87 1.62 -6.81 -2.00
N TYR A 88 2.02 -5.67 -1.44
CA TYR A 88 3.02 -4.80 -2.04
C TYR A 88 4.38 -5.50 -2.16
N GLY A 89 4.82 -6.23 -1.13
CA GLY A 89 6.05 -7.02 -1.15
C GLY A 89 6.06 -8.08 -2.25
N LYS A 90 4.98 -8.84 -2.42
CA LYS A 90 4.84 -9.81 -3.51
C LYS A 90 4.92 -9.16 -4.89
N TRP A 91 4.34 -7.97 -5.05
CA TRP A 91 4.42 -7.22 -6.29
C TRP A 91 5.85 -6.75 -6.58
N GLN A 92 6.57 -6.28 -5.55
CA GLN A 92 7.98 -5.88 -5.66
C GLN A 92 8.88 -7.05 -6.06
N GLU A 93 8.75 -8.21 -5.40
CA GLU A 93 9.51 -9.42 -5.75
C GLU A 93 9.39 -9.82 -7.22
N ARG A 94 8.23 -9.53 -7.80
CA ARG A 94 7.99 -9.81 -9.21
C ARG A 94 8.66 -8.80 -10.14
N LEU A 95 8.67 -7.53 -9.77
CA LEU A 95 9.38 -6.50 -10.54
C LEU A 95 10.89 -6.76 -10.54
N ASP A 96 11.45 -7.17 -9.40
CA ASP A 96 12.87 -7.48 -9.26
C ASP A 96 13.34 -8.71 -10.07
N LYS A 97 12.47 -9.68 -10.33
CA LYS A 97 12.83 -10.88 -11.13
C LYS A 97 13.19 -10.58 -12.58
N ASN A 98 12.93 -9.38 -13.07
CA ASN A 98 13.24 -8.96 -14.43
C ASN A 98 14.61 -8.28 -14.59
N ASP A 99 15.28 -7.90 -13.48
CA ASP A 99 16.57 -7.24 -13.52
C ASP A 99 17.70 -8.19 -13.06
N GLY A 100 18.32 -8.86 -14.02
CA GLY A 100 19.42 -9.82 -13.80
C GLY A 100 20.76 -9.23 -13.37
N GLU A 101 20.86 -7.95 -13.01
CA GLU A 101 22.07 -7.31 -12.49
C GLU A 101 21.94 -6.94 -11.02
N LEU A 102 22.72 -7.62 -10.18
CA LEU A 102 22.98 -7.28 -8.77
C LEU A 102 23.77 -5.96 -8.66
N LEU A 103 23.18 -4.86 -9.07
CA LEU A 103 23.73 -3.54 -8.80
C LEU A 103 23.62 -3.25 -7.28
N LYS A 104 24.66 -2.63 -6.73
CA LYS A 104 24.68 -2.16 -5.34
C LYS A 104 23.61 -1.09 -5.18
N LYS A 105 22.41 -1.50 -4.76
CA LYS A 105 21.27 -0.58 -4.61
C LYS A 105 21.50 0.35 -3.41
N ILE A 106 21.13 1.61 -3.57
CA ILE A 106 21.17 2.62 -2.50
C ILE A 106 19.78 2.65 -1.85
N ILE A 107 19.75 2.40 -0.54
CA ILE A 107 18.53 2.54 0.27
C ILE A 107 18.55 3.89 0.95
N CYS A 108 17.57 4.74 0.61
CA CYS A 108 17.34 6.02 1.27
C CYS A 108 16.29 5.82 2.36
N ILE A 109 16.60 6.27 3.57
CA ILE A 109 15.66 6.22 4.69
C ILE A 109 15.21 7.65 5.01
N ASP A 110 13.90 7.85 5.10
CA ASP A 110 13.28 9.13 5.43
C ASP A 110 12.16 8.96 6.44
N GLY A 111 12.04 9.92 7.35
CA GLY A 111 10.99 9.97 8.36
C GLY A 111 10.01 11.12 8.08
N LYS A 112 8.71 10.80 7.93
CA LYS A 112 7.68 11.80 7.64
C LYS A 112 6.56 11.79 8.65
N THR A 113 6.20 12.98 9.16
CA THR A 113 5.03 13.17 10.03
C THR A 113 3.77 13.34 9.19
N MET A 114 2.78 12.46 9.40
CA MET A 114 1.50 12.48 8.71
C MET A 114 0.53 13.43 9.39
N CYS A 115 0.59 14.73 9.03
CA CYS A 115 -0.21 15.76 9.69
C CYS A 115 -1.73 15.60 9.47
N SER A 116 -2.15 14.97 8.38
CA SER A 116 -3.56 14.81 7.99
C SER A 116 -4.34 13.80 8.85
N ASN A 117 -3.66 12.96 9.63
CA ASN A 117 -4.34 11.93 10.44
C ASN A 117 -4.48 12.29 11.93
N LYS A 118 -4.27 13.56 12.30
CA LYS A 118 -4.59 14.05 13.63
C LYS A 118 -6.09 13.93 13.92
N ARG A 119 -6.44 13.29 15.03
CA ARG A 119 -7.81 13.21 15.55
C ARG A 119 -7.84 13.72 16.98
N GLY A 120 -8.36 14.94 17.16
CA GLY A 120 -8.46 15.56 18.49
C GLY A 120 -7.09 15.76 19.15
N GLU A 121 -6.90 15.19 20.33
CA GLU A 121 -5.65 15.26 21.11
C GLU A 121 -4.59 14.23 20.69
N GLU A 122 -4.92 13.30 19.76
CA GLU A 122 -3.95 12.32 19.29
C GLU A 122 -2.84 12.97 18.49
N LYS A 123 -1.59 12.58 18.78
CA LYS A 123 -0.40 13.03 18.04
C LYS A 123 -0.45 12.49 16.61
N ALA A 124 0.02 13.30 15.66
CA ALA A 124 0.19 12.86 14.28
C ALA A 124 1.12 11.64 14.21
N SER A 125 0.75 10.64 13.42
CA SER A 125 1.60 9.46 13.19
C SER A 125 2.87 9.87 12.45
N HIS A 126 3.99 9.30 12.86
CA HIS A 126 5.27 9.48 12.19
C HIS A 126 5.64 8.17 11.48
N ILE A 127 6.03 8.23 10.22
CA ILE A 127 6.33 7.04 9.40
C ILE A 127 7.78 7.13 8.94
N VAL A 128 8.55 6.08 9.22
CA VAL A 128 9.88 5.86 8.65
C VAL A 128 9.75 4.98 7.43
N SER A 129 10.25 5.44 6.30
CA SER A 129 10.19 4.77 5.00
C SER A 129 11.58 4.48 4.46
N ALA A 130 11.76 3.32 3.86
CA ALA A 130 12.97 2.95 3.15
C ALA A 130 12.68 2.87 1.64
N TRP A 131 13.48 3.56 0.82
CA TRP A 131 13.30 3.67 -0.63
C TRP A 131 14.51 3.13 -1.38
N SER A 132 14.27 2.38 -2.45
CA SER A 132 15.30 2.11 -3.44
C SER A 132 15.47 3.34 -4.32
N LYS A 133 16.69 3.89 -4.37
CA LYS A 133 16.99 5.05 -5.21
C LYS A 133 16.95 4.70 -6.70
N GLU A 134 17.44 3.53 -7.04
CA GLU A 134 17.53 3.05 -8.41
C GLU A 134 16.17 2.66 -8.97
N ASP A 135 15.37 1.96 -8.18
CA ASP A 135 14.08 1.43 -8.63
C ASP A 135 12.94 2.44 -8.45
N GLY A 136 13.15 3.48 -7.63
CA GLY A 136 12.16 4.54 -7.40
C GLY A 136 10.94 4.12 -6.58
N PHE A 137 11.01 3.00 -5.82
CA PHE A 137 9.89 2.56 -5.02
C PHE A 137 10.24 2.34 -3.53
N CYS A 138 9.21 2.32 -2.70
CA CYS A 138 9.33 2.10 -1.27
C CYS A 138 9.53 0.61 -0.97
N LEU A 139 10.64 0.28 -0.30
CA LEU A 139 10.98 -1.09 0.11
C LEU A 139 10.23 -1.53 1.37
N GLY A 140 9.84 -0.58 2.21
CA GLY A 140 9.11 -0.85 3.42
C GLY A 140 8.86 0.42 4.23
N GLN A 141 7.90 0.33 5.15
CA GLN A 141 7.53 1.43 6.03
C GLN A 141 7.30 0.92 7.46
N LYS A 142 7.54 1.78 8.43
CA LYS A 142 7.23 1.54 9.83
C LYS A 142 6.65 2.79 10.48
N ALA A 143 5.45 2.66 11.06
CA ALA A 143 4.88 3.71 11.90
C ALA A 143 5.57 3.74 13.26
N VAL A 144 5.91 4.94 13.73
CA VAL A 144 6.47 5.20 15.05
C VAL A 144 5.62 6.22 15.79
N LYS A 145 5.55 6.08 17.11
CA LYS A 145 4.69 6.95 17.95
C LYS A 145 5.24 8.37 18.07
N GLU A 146 6.54 8.52 18.02
CA GLU A 146 7.22 9.80 18.19
C GLU A 146 8.44 9.88 17.27
N LYS A 147 8.81 11.10 16.86
CA LYS A 147 9.98 11.35 16.02
C LYS A 147 11.29 10.84 16.65
N SER A 148 11.40 10.89 17.98
CA SER A 148 12.55 10.36 18.74
C SER A 148 12.78 8.85 18.55
N ASN A 149 11.78 8.12 18.07
CA ASN A 149 11.84 6.66 17.89
C ASN A 149 12.31 6.26 16.47
N GLU A 150 12.66 7.22 15.61
CA GLU A 150 13.15 6.93 14.25
C GLU A 150 14.41 6.07 14.29
N ILE A 151 15.40 6.43 15.10
CA ILE A 151 16.69 5.74 15.21
C ILE A 151 16.49 4.27 15.58
N THR A 152 15.55 3.97 16.49
CA THR A 152 15.25 2.59 16.91
C THR A 152 14.40 1.84 15.88
N ALA A 153 13.63 2.55 15.06
CA ALA A 153 12.79 1.94 14.03
C ALA A 153 13.58 1.50 12.78
N ILE A 154 14.70 2.17 12.48
CA ILE A 154 15.53 1.89 11.30
C ILE A 154 16.06 0.45 11.29
N PRO A 155 16.72 -0.08 12.34
CA PRO A 155 17.19 -1.45 12.36
C PRO A 155 16.08 -2.47 12.13
N GLU A 156 14.92 -2.29 12.78
CA GLU A 156 13.78 -3.19 12.64
C GLU A 156 13.17 -3.13 11.22
N LEU A 157 13.16 -1.96 10.60
CA LEU A 157 12.71 -1.79 9.21
C LEU A 157 13.65 -2.50 8.24
N LEU A 158 14.96 -2.37 8.44
CA LEU A 158 15.98 -3.04 7.63
C LEU A 158 15.93 -4.56 7.78
N GLU A 159 15.73 -5.07 8.99
CA GLU A 159 15.55 -6.49 9.25
C GLU A 159 14.33 -7.05 8.51
N LYS A 160 13.20 -6.33 8.54
CA LYS A 160 12.00 -6.69 7.77
C LYS A 160 12.28 -6.78 6.27
N ILE A 161 12.99 -5.80 5.71
CA ILE A 161 13.36 -5.78 4.28
C ILE A 161 14.27 -6.97 3.94
N GLN A 162 15.22 -7.32 4.82
CA GLN A 162 16.12 -8.45 4.63
C GLN A 162 15.41 -9.81 4.71
N THR A 163 14.45 -9.96 5.62
CA THR A 163 13.72 -11.21 5.82
C THR A 163 12.63 -11.43 4.78
N SER A 164 12.15 -10.39 4.12
CA SER A 164 11.16 -10.49 3.03
C SER A 164 11.70 -11.15 1.74
N GLY A 165 12.95 -11.60 1.74
CA GLY A 165 13.54 -12.32 0.60
C GLY A 165 13.97 -11.41 -0.55
N THR A 166 13.83 -10.12 -0.40
CA THR A 166 14.24 -9.13 -1.40
C THR A 166 15.76 -9.19 -1.55
N PRO A 167 16.34 -9.54 -2.71
CA PRO A 167 17.78 -9.64 -2.91
C PRO A 167 18.55 -8.33 -2.64
N ILE A 168 17.81 -7.24 -2.55
CA ILE A 168 18.26 -5.85 -2.46
C ILE A 168 19.08 -5.57 -1.19
N ALA A 169 18.77 -6.24 -0.07
CA ALA A 169 19.31 -5.83 1.23
C ALA A 169 20.72 -6.31 1.54
N ARG A 170 21.25 -7.31 0.83
CA ARG A 170 22.57 -7.88 1.16
C ARG A 170 23.77 -7.02 0.74
N HIS A 171 23.60 -6.08 -0.19
CA HIS A 171 24.69 -5.26 -0.74
C HIS A 171 24.32 -3.76 -0.82
N ALA A 172 23.26 -3.32 -0.15
CA ALA A 172 22.78 -1.95 -0.23
C ALA A 172 23.65 -0.97 0.60
N ARG A 173 23.86 0.24 0.08
CA ARG A 173 24.35 1.40 0.82
C ARG A 173 23.16 2.11 1.46
N ILE A 174 23.18 2.30 2.77
CA ILE A 174 22.14 3.03 3.51
C ILE A 174 22.53 4.51 3.58
N VAL A 175 21.61 5.39 3.19
CA VAL A 175 21.71 6.85 3.34
C VAL A 175 20.54 7.30 4.19
N ILE A 176 20.82 8.00 5.29
CA ILE A 176 19.84 8.52 6.26
C ILE A 176 19.80 10.04 6.11
#